data_99a1203f8a5b02f0d75f874d3e7fb108
#
_entry.id   99a1203f8a5b02f0d75f874d3e7fb108
#
_cell.length_a   1.000
_cell.length_b   1.000
_cell.length_c   1.000
_cell.angle_alpha   90.00
_cell.angle_beta   90.00
_cell.angle_gamma   90.00
#
_symmetry.space_group_name_H-M   'P 1'
#
loop_
_entity.id
_entity.type
_entity.pdbx_description
1 polymer ?
#
loop_
_entity_poly.entity_id
_entity_poly.type
_entity_poly.pdbx_seq_one_letter_code
_entity_poly.pdbx_strand_id
1 'polypeptide(L)'
;EDDPVFNDADEAEGDATSVFDLVGDGPLVHSLAHVPGLDEARTAAMLSDASIVAVYDFEVQESTAYLIMEYVEGVTLTELLHRHADRLTLDVVAAVFASVSHALEVAHANQVLHLDIKPDNVLINHQGQVKVTDFGLATLADASGYGAAGGGTIGYMPLEQMRQENLDVRCDEWALASLTY
;
A
#
# COMPACT_ATOMS: atom_id res chain seq x y z
N GLU A 1 3.99 -22.26 50.26
CA GLU A 1 2.76 -21.97 49.49
C GLU A 1 2.92 -20.59 48.93
N ASP A 2 3.70 -20.50 47.81
CA ASP A 2 4.03 -19.25 47.14
C ASP A 2 3.22 -19.20 45.84
N ASP A 3 2.26 -18.29 45.80
CA ASP A 3 1.57 -17.89 44.57
C ASP A 3 2.52 -17.09 43.66
N PRO A 4 2.61 -17.39 42.37
CA PRO A 4 3.37 -16.56 41.45
C PRO A 4 2.59 -15.30 41.08
N VAL A 5 3.20 -14.14 41.38
CA VAL A 5 2.75 -12.82 40.98
C VAL A 5 2.81 -12.73 39.45
N PHE A 6 1.65 -12.61 38.80
CA PHE A 6 1.52 -12.23 37.42
C PHE A 6 1.93 -10.76 37.29
N ASN A 7 2.99 -10.52 36.58
CA ASN A 7 3.43 -9.17 36.22
C ASN A 7 2.83 -8.81 34.85
N ASP A 8 1.67 -8.16 34.89
CA ASP A 8 1.05 -7.53 33.71
C ASP A 8 1.83 -6.24 33.39
N ALA A 9 2.80 -6.33 32.52
CA ALA A 9 3.39 -5.15 31.88
C ALA A 9 4.05 -5.57 30.55
N ASP A 10 3.23 -5.81 29.55
CA ASP A 10 3.61 -5.69 28.15
C ASP A 10 2.40 -5.10 27.41
N GLU A 11 2.12 -3.83 27.67
CA GLU A 11 1.43 -2.98 26.72
C GLU A 11 2.39 -2.77 25.54
N ALA A 12 2.27 -3.62 24.53
CA ALA A 12 2.90 -3.37 23.24
C ALA A 12 2.25 -2.12 22.64
N GLU A 13 2.93 -0.98 22.78
CA GLU A 13 2.67 0.20 21.96
C GLU A 13 2.76 -0.26 20.49
N GLY A 14 1.62 -0.27 19.81
CA GLY A 14 1.53 -0.61 18.41
C GLY A 14 2.33 0.41 17.59
N ASP A 15 3.42 -0.07 17.01
CA ASP A 15 4.28 0.71 16.15
C ASP A 15 3.46 1.17 14.92
N ALA A 16 3.21 2.48 14.83
CA ALA A 16 2.38 3.11 13.80
C ALA A 16 3.10 3.22 12.45
N THR A 17 4.23 2.54 12.30
CA THR A 17 5.08 2.61 11.10
C THR A 17 4.99 1.31 10.33
N SER A 18 4.53 1.39 9.07
CA SER A 18 4.60 0.25 8.16
C SER A 18 6.06 0.08 7.70
N VAL A 19 6.72 -0.99 8.14
CA VAL A 19 8.10 -1.31 7.80
C VAL A 19 8.11 -2.41 6.74
N PHE A 20 8.70 -2.12 5.59
CA PHE A 20 8.96 -3.12 4.56
C PHE A 20 10.44 -3.50 4.61
N ASP A 21 10.74 -4.72 5.05
CA ASP A 21 12.08 -5.28 5.03
C ASP A 21 12.46 -5.66 3.59
N LEU A 22 13.32 -4.87 2.99
CA LEU A 22 13.98 -5.18 1.72
C LEU A 22 15.36 -5.78 2.04
N VAL A 23 15.39 -7.03 2.53
CA VAL A 23 16.65 -7.70 2.90
C VAL A 23 17.26 -8.38 1.70
N GLY A 24 18.43 -7.91 1.25
CA GLY A 24 19.25 -8.53 0.21
C GLY A 24 20.64 -8.84 0.73
N ASP A 25 21.09 -10.11 0.63
CA ASP A 25 22.46 -10.55 0.93
C ASP A 25 23.44 -10.11 -0.18
N GLY A 26 23.62 -8.79 -0.35
CA GLY A 26 24.57 -8.23 -1.32
C GLY A 26 25.44 -7.14 -0.72
N PRO A 27 26.64 -6.88 -1.28
CA PRO A 27 27.49 -5.81 -0.80
C PRO A 27 26.77 -4.46 -0.94
N LEU A 28 26.79 -3.68 0.14
CA LEU A 28 26.20 -2.35 0.20
C LEU A 28 26.62 -1.49 -0.98
N VAL A 29 25.66 -1.05 -1.77
CA VAL A 29 25.92 -0.18 -2.92
C VAL A 29 26.14 1.23 -2.41
N HIS A 30 27.32 1.76 -2.63
CA HIS A 30 27.72 3.12 -2.27
C HIS A 30 27.02 4.24 -3.06
N SER A 31 26.03 3.93 -3.88
CA SER A 31 25.25 4.93 -4.64
C SER A 31 23.79 4.52 -4.72
N LEU A 32 22.92 5.23 -4.03
CA LEU A 32 21.47 5.12 -4.11
C LEU A 32 20.91 5.38 -5.54
N ALA A 33 21.74 5.89 -6.44
CA ALA A 33 21.37 6.22 -7.82
C ALA A 33 21.13 5.00 -8.72
N HIS A 34 21.27 3.77 -8.22
CA HIS A 34 21.20 2.54 -9.02
C HIS A 34 20.31 1.44 -8.43
N VAL A 35 19.44 1.77 -7.47
CA VAL A 35 18.42 0.82 -7.01
C VAL A 35 17.25 0.91 -7.98
N PRO A 36 16.99 -0.13 -8.79
CA PRO A 36 15.84 -0.11 -9.70
C PRO A 36 14.55 0.12 -8.90
N GLY A 37 13.62 0.90 -9.46
CA GLY A 37 12.35 1.23 -8.78
C GLY A 37 12.42 2.34 -7.74
N LEU A 38 13.62 2.88 -7.41
CA LEU A 38 13.75 3.95 -6.43
C LEU A 38 13.19 5.28 -6.94
N ASP A 39 13.34 5.56 -8.23
CA ASP A 39 12.81 6.80 -8.83
C ASP A 39 11.29 6.76 -8.94
N GLU A 40 10.72 5.59 -9.21
CA GLU A 40 9.28 5.33 -9.21
C GLU A 40 8.70 5.50 -7.79
N ALA A 41 9.37 4.95 -6.78
CA ALA A 41 8.96 5.12 -5.39
C ALA A 41 9.05 6.57 -4.93
N ARG A 42 10.09 7.30 -5.33
CA ARG A 42 10.18 8.74 -5.06
C ARG A 42 9.07 9.52 -5.74
N THR A 43 8.74 9.17 -6.98
CA THR A 43 7.64 9.81 -7.70
C THR A 43 6.31 9.52 -7.02
N ALA A 44 6.09 8.27 -6.58
CA ALA A 44 4.92 7.88 -5.80
C ALA A 44 4.84 8.63 -4.46
N ALA A 45 5.98 8.81 -3.78
CA ALA A 45 6.07 9.59 -2.53
C ALA A 45 5.77 11.09 -2.73
N MET A 46 5.87 11.61 -3.95
CA MET A 46 5.53 13.00 -4.25
C MET A 46 4.03 13.21 -4.55
N LEU A 47 3.23 12.14 -4.64
CA LEU A 47 1.80 12.26 -4.81
C LEU A 47 1.19 12.98 -3.60
N SER A 48 0.45 14.04 -3.86
CA SER A 48 -0.18 14.84 -2.80
C SER A 48 -1.63 15.09 -3.16
N ASP A 49 -2.52 14.32 -2.55
CA ASP A 49 -3.97 14.45 -2.71
C ASP A 49 -4.69 13.95 -1.45
N ALA A 50 -5.90 14.45 -1.20
CA ALA A 50 -6.69 14.06 -0.03
C ALA A 50 -7.13 12.58 -0.06
N SER A 51 -7.18 11.95 -1.23
CA SER A 51 -7.53 10.54 -1.43
C SER A 51 -6.33 9.60 -1.43
N ILE A 52 -5.12 10.13 -1.22
CA ILE A 52 -3.86 9.38 -1.17
C ILE A 52 -3.24 9.54 0.21
N VAL A 53 -2.69 8.45 0.78
CA VAL A 53 -1.91 8.51 2.01
C VAL A 53 -0.60 9.25 1.71
N ALA A 54 -0.35 10.34 2.43
CA ALA A 54 0.84 11.14 2.20
C ALA A 54 2.09 10.38 2.66
N VAL A 55 3.12 10.35 1.83
CA VAL A 55 4.45 9.88 2.20
C VAL A 55 5.29 11.09 2.60
N TYR A 56 5.84 11.06 3.80
CA TYR A 56 6.63 12.16 4.35
C TYR A 56 8.13 12.01 4.07
N ASP A 57 8.63 10.77 4.11
CA ASP A 57 10.03 10.51 3.92
C ASP A 57 10.27 9.06 3.47
N PHE A 58 11.44 8.84 2.89
CA PHE A 58 11.93 7.52 2.51
C PHE A 58 13.40 7.41 2.91
N GLU A 59 13.71 6.51 3.83
CA GLU A 59 15.05 6.31 4.36
C GLU A 59 15.53 4.88 4.09
N VAL A 60 16.80 4.72 3.74
CA VAL A 60 17.44 3.41 3.60
C VAL A 60 18.55 3.30 4.61
N GLN A 61 18.46 2.33 5.51
CA GLN A 61 19.48 2.03 6.51
C GLN A 61 19.96 0.60 6.30
N GLU A 62 21.25 0.45 6.02
CA GLU A 62 21.86 -0.85 5.67
C GLU A 62 21.13 -1.52 4.51
N SER A 63 20.36 -2.59 4.77
CA SER A 63 19.56 -3.33 3.77
C SER A 63 18.06 -3.15 3.94
N THR A 64 17.61 -2.25 4.84
CA THR A 64 16.21 -2.02 5.15
C THR A 64 15.76 -0.65 4.63
N ALA A 65 14.65 -0.62 3.94
CA ALA A 65 14.01 0.61 3.50
C ALA A 65 12.84 0.94 4.43
N TYR A 66 12.81 2.18 4.92
CA TYR A 66 11.75 2.71 5.77
C TYR A 66 10.95 3.74 4.99
N LEU A 67 9.64 3.59 4.99
CA LEU A 67 8.74 4.56 4.41
C LEU A 67 7.96 5.23 5.54
N ILE A 68 8.15 6.54 5.70
CA ILE A 68 7.48 7.33 6.73
C ILE A 68 6.27 7.98 6.08
N MET A 69 5.06 7.62 6.56
CA MET A 69 3.82 8.06 5.94
C MET A 69 2.80 8.61 6.94
N GLU A 70 1.75 9.22 6.43
CA GLU A 70 0.59 9.68 7.19
C GLU A 70 -0.04 8.51 7.93
N TYR A 71 -0.26 8.67 9.23
CA TYR A 71 -1.09 7.74 9.99
C TYR A 71 -2.57 8.08 9.78
N VAL A 72 -3.31 7.14 9.23
CA VAL A 72 -4.76 7.27 9.03
C VAL A 72 -5.50 6.58 10.16
N GLU A 73 -6.03 7.36 11.10
CA GLU A 73 -6.85 6.85 12.19
C GLU A 73 -8.19 6.33 11.67
N GLY A 74 -8.30 5.01 11.48
CA GLY A 74 -9.47 4.39 10.85
C GLY A 74 -9.32 2.88 10.71
N VAL A 75 -9.95 2.35 9.66
CA VAL A 75 -9.94 0.92 9.34
C VAL A 75 -9.60 0.71 7.88
N THR A 76 -9.10 -0.47 7.52
CA THR A 76 -9.00 -0.88 6.12
C THR A 76 -10.38 -1.26 5.56
N LEU A 77 -10.53 -1.22 4.25
CA LEU A 77 -11.74 -1.74 3.60
C LEU A 77 -11.93 -3.23 3.88
N THR A 78 -10.84 -4.01 4.01
CA THR A 78 -10.87 -5.41 4.45
C THR A 78 -11.54 -5.55 5.82
N GLU A 79 -11.16 -4.73 6.79
CA GLU A 79 -11.79 -4.77 8.13
C GLU A 79 -13.25 -4.34 8.09
N LEU A 80 -13.59 -3.33 7.29
CA LEU A 80 -14.98 -2.91 7.11
C LEU A 80 -15.84 -4.03 6.51
N LEU A 81 -15.33 -4.72 5.47
CA LEU A 81 -15.98 -5.86 4.85
C LEU A 81 -16.21 -7.02 5.84
N HIS A 82 -15.21 -7.33 6.67
CA HIS A 82 -15.31 -8.43 7.62
C HIS A 82 -16.16 -8.13 8.85
N ARG A 83 -16.08 -6.91 9.38
CA ARG A 83 -16.70 -6.57 10.67
C ARG A 83 -18.04 -5.87 10.54
N HIS A 84 -18.29 -5.23 9.41
CA HIS A 84 -19.41 -4.32 9.19
C HIS A 84 -20.05 -4.46 7.79
N ALA A 85 -20.13 -5.69 7.26
CA ALA A 85 -20.75 -5.96 5.96
C ALA A 85 -22.19 -5.44 5.87
N ASP A 86 -22.91 -5.41 7.01
CA ASP A 86 -24.25 -4.85 7.15
C ASP A 86 -24.34 -3.33 6.92
N ARG A 87 -23.22 -2.63 6.98
CA ARG A 87 -23.11 -1.17 6.74
C ARG A 87 -22.72 -0.81 5.30
N LEU A 88 -22.45 -1.81 4.47
CA LEU A 88 -22.11 -1.62 3.06
C LEU A 88 -23.38 -1.34 2.25
N THR A 89 -23.78 -0.08 2.23
CA THR A 89 -24.84 0.39 1.35
C THR A 89 -24.24 0.70 -0.03
N LEU A 90 -25.10 0.80 -1.04
CA LEU A 90 -24.68 1.21 -2.39
C LEU A 90 -23.98 2.57 -2.39
N ASP A 91 -24.42 3.48 -1.50
CA ASP A 91 -23.80 4.81 -1.36
C ASP A 91 -22.36 4.71 -0.82
N VAL A 92 -22.11 3.80 0.13
CA VAL A 92 -20.75 3.56 0.65
C VAL A 92 -19.86 2.97 -0.45
N VAL A 93 -20.35 1.98 -1.19
CA VAL A 93 -19.60 1.39 -2.32
C VAL A 93 -19.31 2.45 -3.38
N ALA A 94 -20.28 3.27 -3.74
CA ALA A 94 -20.09 4.35 -4.71
C ALA A 94 -19.08 5.40 -4.22
N ALA A 95 -19.09 5.74 -2.93
CA ALA A 95 -18.13 6.67 -2.35
C ALA A 95 -16.70 6.11 -2.36
N VAL A 96 -16.52 4.83 -2.00
CA VAL A 96 -15.23 4.15 -2.07
C VAL A 96 -14.73 4.11 -3.52
N PHE A 97 -15.58 3.67 -4.46
CA PHE A 97 -15.24 3.63 -5.88
C PHE A 97 -14.80 5.01 -6.40
N ALA A 98 -15.56 6.06 -6.11
CA ALA A 98 -15.25 7.41 -6.56
C ALA A 98 -13.90 7.92 -5.99
N SER A 99 -13.64 7.65 -4.70
CA SER A 99 -12.39 8.08 -4.06
C SER A 99 -11.18 7.32 -4.59
N VAL A 100 -11.28 5.99 -4.78
CA VAL A 100 -10.19 5.18 -5.35
C VAL A 100 -9.96 5.56 -6.81
N SER A 101 -11.02 5.78 -7.61
CA SER A 101 -10.90 6.27 -9.00
C SER A 101 -10.16 7.61 -9.06
N HIS A 102 -10.49 8.55 -8.17
CA HIS A 102 -9.82 9.84 -8.10
C HIS A 102 -8.35 9.70 -7.73
N ALA A 103 -8.02 8.87 -6.73
CA ALA A 103 -6.63 8.60 -6.34
C ALA A 103 -5.82 8.04 -7.52
N LEU A 104 -6.39 7.10 -8.28
CA LEU A 104 -5.76 6.53 -9.47
C LEU A 104 -5.60 7.57 -10.58
N GLU A 105 -6.61 8.43 -10.83
CA GLU A 105 -6.52 9.53 -11.78
C GLU A 105 -5.33 10.46 -11.47
N VAL A 106 -5.17 10.85 -10.20
CA VAL A 106 -4.04 11.67 -9.74
C VAL A 106 -2.71 10.95 -9.96
N ALA A 107 -2.61 9.67 -9.61
CA ALA A 107 -1.40 8.88 -9.78
C ALA A 107 -1.03 8.72 -11.26
N HIS A 108 -1.98 8.34 -12.11
CA HIS A 108 -1.79 8.13 -13.55
C HIS A 108 -1.38 9.42 -14.26
N ALA A 109 -1.93 10.58 -13.86
CA ALA A 109 -1.50 11.90 -14.37
C ALA A 109 -0.03 12.19 -14.05
N ASN A 110 0.52 11.61 -12.98
CA ASN A 110 1.92 11.68 -12.58
C ASN A 110 2.74 10.47 -13.06
N GLN A 111 2.21 9.65 -13.95
CA GLN A 111 2.87 8.45 -14.51
C GLN A 111 3.19 7.37 -13.46
N VAL A 112 2.45 7.33 -12.37
CA VAL A 112 2.55 6.32 -11.32
C VAL A 112 1.43 5.31 -11.48
N LEU A 113 1.77 4.02 -11.56
CA LEU A 113 0.84 2.91 -11.46
C LEU A 113 0.82 2.39 -10.02
N HIS A 114 -0.33 1.92 -9.56
CA HIS A 114 -0.45 1.32 -8.23
C HIS A 114 -0.07 -0.16 -8.23
N LEU A 115 -0.64 -0.94 -9.11
CA LEU A 115 -0.40 -2.37 -9.37
C LEU A 115 -0.76 -3.34 -8.22
N ASP A 116 -1.27 -2.85 -7.09
CA ASP A 116 -1.73 -3.68 -5.97
C ASP A 116 -3.00 -3.08 -5.30
N ILE A 117 -3.95 -2.61 -6.10
CA ILE A 117 -5.25 -2.17 -5.57
C ILE A 117 -6.00 -3.36 -5.01
N LYS A 118 -6.30 -3.30 -3.71
CA LYS A 118 -7.02 -4.31 -2.93
C LYS A 118 -7.65 -3.67 -1.69
N PRO A 119 -8.58 -4.36 -1.00
CA PRO A 119 -9.25 -3.82 0.19
C PRO A 119 -8.29 -3.46 1.33
N ASP A 120 -7.13 -4.14 1.44
CA ASP A 120 -6.13 -3.83 2.47
C ASP A 120 -5.46 -2.47 2.27
N ASN A 121 -5.33 -2.03 1.00
CA ASN A 121 -4.69 -0.78 0.63
C ASN A 121 -5.69 0.38 0.48
N VAL A 122 -6.93 0.20 0.93
CA VAL A 122 -7.97 1.25 0.97
C VAL A 122 -8.32 1.50 2.42
N LEU A 123 -7.97 2.68 2.93
CA LEU A 123 -8.20 3.10 4.30
C LEU A 123 -9.41 4.02 4.40
N ILE A 124 -10.17 3.91 5.47
CA ILE A 124 -11.35 4.74 5.72
C ILE A 124 -11.22 5.30 7.13
N ASN A 125 -11.04 6.62 7.25
CA ASN A 125 -10.89 7.26 8.54
C ASN A 125 -12.23 7.45 9.27
N HIS A 126 -12.18 7.89 10.53
CA HIS A 126 -13.39 8.11 11.34
C HIS A 126 -14.32 9.20 10.80
N GLN A 127 -13.85 10.08 9.93
CA GLN A 127 -14.66 11.10 9.24
C GLN A 127 -15.30 10.58 7.95
N GLY A 128 -15.05 9.31 7.58
CA GLY A 128 -15.54 8.70 6.36
C GLY A 128 -14.75 9.07 5.09
N GLN A 129 -13.56 9.67 5.24
CA GLN A 129 -12.68 9.91 4.10
C GLN A 129 -12.00 8.61 3.71
N VAL A 130 -11.94 8.35 2.42
CA VAL A 130 -11.26 7.19 1.83
C VAL A 130 -9.89 7.62 1.33
N LYS A 131 -8.85 6.87 1.67
CA LYS A 131 -7.48 7.10 1.22
C LYS A 131 -6.88 5.80 0.70
N VAL A 132 -6.13 5.90 -0.39
CA VAL A 132 -5.37 4.79 -0.96
C VAL A 132 -3.92 4.90 -0.49
N THR A 133 -3.36 3.77 -0.03
CA THR A 133 -1.96 3.66 0.42
C THR A 133 -1.16 2.78 -0.52
N ASP A 134 0.16 2.75 -0.34
CA ASP A 134 1.12 1.83 -0.99
C ASP A 134 1.29 2.03 -2.51
N PHE A 135 1.16 3.26 -3.01
CA PHE A 135 1.50 3.60 -4.38
C PHE A 135 2.98 3.34 -4.68
N GLY A 136 3.26 2.71 -5.83
CA GLY A 136 4.62 2.50 -6.35
C GLY A 136 5.44 1.43 -5.64
N LEU A 137 4.96 0.80 -4.56
CA LEU A 137 5.71 -0.22 -3.82
C LEU A 137 5.83 -1.54 -4.60
N ALA A 138 4.89 -1.87 -5.46
CA ALA A 138 4.96 -3.05 -6.32
C ALA A 138 6.19 -3.01 -7.24
N THR A 139 6.51 -1.83 -7.79
CA THR A 139 7.69 -1.62 -8.64
C THR A 139 9.00 -1.77 -7.85
N LEU A 140 9.04 -1.28 -6.60
CA LEU A 140 10.20 -1.48 -5.70
C LEU A 140 10.41 -2.95 -5.36
N ALA A 141 9.35 -3.68 -5.05
CA ALA A 141 9.41 -5.08 -4.70
C ALA A 141 9.96 -5.93 -5.87
N ASP A 142 9.50 -5.68 -7.10
CA ASP A 142 9.99 -6.35 -8.30
C ASP A 142 11.46 -6.02 -8.59
N ALA A 143 11.83 -4.78 -8.44
CA ALA A 143 13.20 -4.31 -8.72
C ALA A 143 14.23 -4.83 -7.72
N SER A 144 13.83 -5.05 -6.47
CA SER A 144 14.68 -5.60 -5.42
C SER A 144 14.78 -7.14 -5.45
N GLY A 145 13.98 -7.82 -6.29
CA GLY A 145 13.94 -9.29 -6.37
C GLY A 145 13.19 -9.95 -5.20
N TYR A 146 12.57 -9.16 -4.34
CA TYR A 146 11.79 -9.62 -3.18
C TYR A 146 10.28 -9.77 -3.46
N GLY A 147 9.80 -9.24 -4.59
CA GLY A 147 8.44 -9.48 -5.04
C GLY A 147 8.28 -10.93 -5.49
N ALA A 148 7.23 -11.62 -5.05
CA ALA A 148 6.77 -12.77 -5.80
C ALA A 148 6.55 -12.30 -7.25
N ALA A 149 7.08 -13.06 -8.22
CA ALA A 149 7.06 -12.69 -9.64
C ALA A 149 5.71 -12.05 -10.04
N GLY A 150 5.73 -10.76 -10.37
CA GLY A 150 4.53 -9.99 -10.66
C GLY A 150 3.86 -9.40 -9.42
N GLY A 151 4.51 -8.46 -8.70
CA GLY A 151 3.97 -7.80 -7.50
C GLY A 151 2.46 -7.52 -7.58
N GLY A 152 1.73 -7.81 -6.50
CA GLY A 152 0.27 -7.64 -6.42
C GLY A 152 -0.46 -8.87 -5.87
N THR A 153 -1.72 -8.67 -5.51
CA THR A 153 -2.57 -9.72 -4.92
C THR A 153 -3.34 -10.45 -6.01
N ILE A 154 -3.10 -11.76 -6.19
CA ILE A 154 -3.58 -12.60 -7.30
C ILE A 154 -5.09 -12.40 -7.60
N GLY A 155 -5.92 -12.22 -6.57
CA GLY A 155 -7.38 -12.04 -6.73
C GLY A 155 -7.78 -10.75 -7.46
N TYR A 156 -6.93 -9.75 -7.49
CA TYR A 156 -7.17 -8.41 -8.08
C TYR A 156 -6.27 -8.15 -9.29
N MET A 157 -5.37 -9.08 -9.60
CA MET A 157 -4.33 -8.92 -10.61
C MET A 157 -4.85 -9.29 -12.01
N PRO A 158 -4.70 -8.42 -13.02
CA PRO A 158 -5.02 -8.75 -14.39
C PRO A 158 -3.98 -9.70 -15.00
N LEU A 159 -4.34 -10.32 -16.12
CA LEU A 159 -3.56 -11.39 -16.74
C LEU A 159 -2.19 -10.90 -17.25
N GLU A 160 -2.14 -9.69 -17.81
CA GLU A 160 -0.91 -9.05 -18.29
C GLU A 160 0.09 -8.81 -17.15
N GLN A 161 -0.40 -8.47 -15.95
CA GLN A 161 0.44 -8.32 -14.76
C GLN A 161 0.98 -9.66 -14.29
N MET A 162 0.14 -10.73 -14.26
CA MET A 162 0.58 -12.09 -13.94
C MET A 162 1.65 -12.61 -14.91
N ARG A 163 1.62 -12.15 -16.16
CA ARG A 163 2.58 -12.54 -17.21
C ARG A 163 3.78 -11.64 -17.31
N GLN A 164 3.84 -10.58 -16.49
CA GLN A 164 4.88 -9.55 -16.55
C GLN A 164 5.01 -8.93 -17.95
N GLU A 165 3.88 -8.72 -18.63
CA GLU A 165 3.79 -8.04 -19.91
C GLU A 165 3.86 -6.52 -19.72
N ASN A 166 3.66 -5.74 -20.81
CA ASN A 166 3.63 -4.28 -20.72
C ASN A 166 2.49 -3.79 -19.84
N LEU A 167 2.80 -3.25 -18.66
CA LEU A 167 1.84 -2.73 -17.69
C LEU A 167 1.47 -1.28 -18.04
N ASP A 168 0.19 -0.97 -17.93
CA ASP A 168 -0.33 0.39 -18.06
C ASP A 168 -1.53 0.61 -17.10
N VAL A 169 -2.17 1.77 -17.20
CA VAL A 169 -3.28 2.18 -16.32
C VAL A 169 -4.43 1.18 -16.25
N ARG A 170 -4.60 0.35 -17.27
CA ARG A 170 -5.66 -0.68 -17.33
C ARG A 170 -5.49 -1.75 -16.26
N CYS A 171 -4.27 -1.96 -15.75
CA CYS A 171 -4.04 -2.88 -14.64
C CYS A 171 -4.75 -2.39 -13.38
N ASP A 172 -4.64 -1.12 -13.07
CA ASP A 172 -5.30 -0.51 -11.92
C ASP A 172 -6.83 -0.41 -12.13
N GLU A 173 -7.28 -0.15 -13.35
CA GLU A 173 -8.71 -0.16 -13.70
C GLU A 173 -9.34 -1.54 -13.51
N TRP A 174 -8.62 -2.61 -13.89
CA TRP A 174 -9.05 -3.99 -13.64
C TRP A 174 -9.15 -4.28 -12.14
N ALA A 175 -8.11 -3.90 -11.37
CA ALA A 175 -8.10 -4.12 -9.93
C ALA A 175 -9.22 -3.34 -9.23
N LEU A 176 -9.49 -2.10 -9.64
CA LEU A 176 -10.62 -1.30 -9.15
C LEU A 176 -11.97 -1.97 -9.47
N ALA A 177 -12.16 -2.48 -10.68
CA ALA A 177 -13.38 -3.21 -11.04
C ALA A 177 -13.54 -4.47 -10.17
N SER A 178 -12.44 -5.21 -9.93
CA SER A 178 -12.45 -6.39 -9.06
C SER A 178 -12.74 -6.04 -7.60
N LEU A 179 -12.30 -4.86 -7.13
CA LEU A 179 -12.57 -4.36 -5.78
C LEU A 179 -14.07 -4.11 -5.54
N THR A 180 -14.82 -3.75 -6.59
CA THR A 180 -16.23 -3.36 -6.50
C THR A 180 -17.21 -4.49 -6.83
N TYR A 181 -16.70 -5.65 -7.27
CA TYR A 181 -17.50 -6.84 -7.56
C TYR A 181 -17.73 -7.67 -6.30
#